data_209275399a935eb121da8aa6e62e8689
#
_entry.id   209275399a935eb121da8aa6e62e8689
#
_cell.length_a   1.000
_cell.length_b   1.000
_cell.length_c   1.000
_cell.angle_alpha   90.00
_cell.angle_beta   90.00
_cell.angle_gamma   90.00
#
_symmetry.space_group_name_H-M   'P 1'
#
loop_
_entity.id
_entity.type
_entity.pdbx_description
1 polymer ?
#
loop_
_entity_poly.entity_id
_entity_poly.type
_entity_poly.pdbx_seq_one_letter_code
_entity_poly.pdbx_strand_id
1 'polypeptide(L)'
;MKTIALANQKGGVGKTTTAASLGIGLSRQGKKVLLIDADAQGNLTQMLGWPQPDELSPTLSTLMEKIIAEQPIAPDEGILHHPSGVHLVPANIELSLIHI
;
A
#
# COMPACT_ATOMS: atom_id res chain seq x y z
N MET A 1 15.74 -12.24 -8.23
CA MET A 1 14.55 -11.40 -8.36
C MET A 1 14.48 -10.41 -7.21
N LYS A 2 14.49 -9.11 -7.49
CA LYS A 2 14.45 -8.10 -6.44
C LYS A 2 13.04 -7.62 -6.21
N THR A 3 12.62 -7.59 -4.95
CA THR A 3 11.39 -6.94 -4.55
C THR A 3 11.77 -5.63 -3.88
N ILE A 4 11.21 -4.53 -4.37
CA ILE A 4 11.45 -3.20 -3.82
C ILE A 4 10.17 -2.76 -3.14
N ALA A 5 10.27 -2.43 -1.85
CA ALA A 5 9.14 -1.94 -1.08
C ALA A 5 9.30 -0.45 -0.83
N LEU A 6 8.29 0.31 -1.17
CA LEU A 6 8.23 1.74 -0.91
C LEU A 6 7.08 2.00 0.06
N ALA A 7 7.37 2.71 1.13
CA ALA A 7 6.36 3.08 2.11
C ALA A 7 6.17 4.60 2.05
N ASN A 8 4.91 5.03 1.99
CA ASN A 8 4.58 6.44 1.97
C ASN A 8 3.81 6.79 3.24
N GLN A 9 4.43 7.58 4.07
CA GLN A 9 3.82 8.11 5.28
C GLN A 9 3.21 9.47 5.03
N LYS A 10 2.52 10.01 6.02
CA LYS A 10 1.94 11.34 5.99
C LYS A 10 2.94 12.33 5.39
N GLY A 11 2.57 12.89 4.26
CA GLY A 11 3.41 13.86 3.56
C GLY A 11 2.62 14.58 2.51
N GLY A 12 3.25 15.48 1.82
CA GLY A 12 2.63 16.24 0.76
C GLY A 12 2.39 15.38 -0.48
N VAL A 13 1.60 15.91 -1.38
CA VAL A 13 1.25 15.26 -2.66
C VAL A 13 2.50 14.85 -3.44
N GLY A 14 3.59 15.63 -3.32
CA GLY A 14 4.82 15.34 -4.03
C GLY A 14 5.45 14.01 -3.65
N LYS A 15 5.41 13.62 -2.38
CA LYS A 15 5.95 12.32 -1.93
C LYS A 15 5.14 11.16 -2.50
N THR A 16 3.82 11.29 -2.50
CA THR A 16 2.93 10.28 -3.04
C THR A 16 3.16 10.10 -4.55
N THR A 17 3.23 11.20 -5.28
CA THR A 17 3.48 11.19 -6.72
C THR A 17 4.82 10.53 -7.03
N THR A 18 5.86 10.86 -6.28
CA THR A 18 7.20 10.30 -6.47
C THR A 18 7.19 8.79 -6.23
N ALA A 19 6.55 8.33 -5.15
CA ALA A 19 6.47 6.91 -4.85
C ALA A 19 5.73 6.14 -5.96
N ALA A 20 4.59 6.66 -6.41
CA ALA A 20 3.81 6.02 -7.46
C ALA A 20 4.60 5.97 -8.78
N SER A 21 5.20 7.09 -9.17
CA SER A 21 5.96 7.18 -10.43
C SER A 21 7.18 6.28 -10.42
N LEU A 22 7.92 6.26 -9.32
CA LEU A 22 9.10 5.40 -9.19
C LEU A 22 8.71 3.93 -9.23
N GLY A 23 7.66 3.56 -8.51
CA GLY A 23 7.16 2.18 -8.50
C GLY A 23 6.74 1.71 -9.88
N ILE A 24 5.97 2.51 -10.59
CA ILE A 24 5.53 2.17 -11.94
C ILE A 24 6.72 2.08 -12.90
N GLY A 25 7.65 3.02 -12.80
CA GLY A 25 8.84 3.02 -13.64
C GLY A 25 9.70 1.78 -13.43
N LEU A 26 9.91 1.38 -12.18
CA LEU A 26 10.68 0.18 -11.87
C LEU A 26 9.94 -1.08 -12.34
N SER A 27 8.63 -1.13 -12.21
CA SER A 27 7.83 -2.25 -12.68
C SER A 27 7.97 -2.42 -14.21
N ARG A 28 8.01 -1.32 -14.94
CA ARG A 28 8.21 -1.35 -16.40
C ARG A 28 9.59 -1.88 -16.80
N GLN A 29 10.56 -1.84 -15.89
CA GLN A 29 11.88 -2.39 -16.10
C GLN A 29 11.98 -3.86 -15.69
N GLY A 30 10.86 -4.50 -15.44
CA GLY A 30 10.82 -5.91 -15.06
C GLY A 30 11.09 -6.17 -13.59
N LYS A 31 11.12 -5.14 -12.75
CA LYS A 31 11.28 -5.30 -11.30
C LYS A 31 9.96 -5.66 -10.67
N LYS A 32 10.01 -6.45 -9.61
CA LYS A 32 8.83 -6.67 -8.77
C LYS A 32 8.77 -5.56 -7.73
N VAL A 33 7.67 -4.83 -7.71
CA VAL A 33 7.51 -3.67 -6.83
C VAL A 33 6.29 -3.85 -5.95
N LEU A 34 6.48 -3.68 -4.66
CA LEU A 34 5.40 -3.58 -3.69
C LEU A 34 5.43 -2.19 -3.10
N LEU A 35 4.34 -1.47 -3.27
CA LEU A 35 4.13 -0.17 -2.63
C LEU A 35 3.29 -0.39 -1.38
N ILE A 36 3.65 0.27 -0.30
CA ILE A 36 2.91 0.22 0.95
C ILE A 36 2.45 1.63 1.26
N ASP A 37 1.13 1.82 1.31
CA ASP A 37 0.55 3.11 1.67
C ASP A 37 0.43 3.17 3.19
N ALA A 38 1.24 3.98 3.83
CA ALA A 38 1.22 4.14 5.28
C ALA A 38 0.55 5.47 5.70
N ASP A 39 -0.33 5.99 4.86
CA ASP A 39 -1.06 7.22 5.07
C ASP A 39 -2.52 6.88 5.35
N ALA A 40 -3.03 7.28 6.53
CA ALA A 40 -4.41 7.02 6.90
C ALA A 40 -5.42 7.68 5.93
N GLN A 41 -5.00 8.69 5.17
CA GLN A 41 -5.84 9.30 4.14
C GLN A 41 -5.87 8.47 2.86
N GLY A 42 -4.99 7.51 2.72
CA GLY A 42 -4.96 6.63 1.55
C GLY A 42 -4.61 7.33 0.25
N ASN A 43 -3.75 8.36 0.29
CA ASN A 43 -3.44 9.14 -0.90
C ASN A 43 -2.78 8.32 -2.00
N LEU A 44 -1.83 7.45 -1.66
CA LEU A 44 -1.20 6.58 -2.65
C LEU A 44 -2.22 5.59 -3.22
N THR A 45 -3.06 5.03 -2.36
CA THR A 45 -4.13 4.11 -2.76
C THR A 45 -5.05 4.77 -3.77
N GLN A 46 -5.49 6.00 -3.50
CA GLN A 46 -6.36 6.75 -4.41
C GLN A 46 -5.65 7.06 -5.73
N MET A 47 -4.39 7.48 -5.67
CA MET A 47 -3.61 7.83 -6.85
C MET A 47 -3.45 6.64 -7.79
N LEU A 48 -3.35 5.44 -7.26
CA LEU A 48 -3.21 4.23 -8.07
C LEU A 48 -4.54 3.68 -8.61
N GLY A 49 -5.66 4.34 -8.33
CA GLY A 49 -6.92 4.02 -8.95
C GLY A 49 -8.00 3.45 -8.05
N TRP A 50 -7.81 3.48 -6.75
CA TRP A 50 -8.84 3.07 -5.79
C TRP A 50 -9.35 4.32 -5.07
N PRO A 51 -10.37 5.00 -5.61
CA PRO A 51 -10.81 6.32 -5.12
C PRO A 51 -11.55 6.27 -3.78
N GLN A 52 -11.96 5.10 -3.34
CA GLN A 52 -12.72 4.92 -2.10
C GLN A 52 -11.94 4.01 -1.15
N PRO A 53 -10.80 4.45 -0.60
CA PRO A 53 -9.98 3.55 0.22
C PRO A 53 -10.70 3.04 1.48
N ASP A 54 -11.64 3.80 2.03
CA ASP A 54 -12.37 3.37 3.22
C ASP A 54 -13.30 2.17 2.97
N GLU A 55 -13.57 1.87 1.71
CA GLU A 55 -14.34 0.68 1.33
C GLU A 55 -13.47 -0.56 1.14
N LEU A 56 -12.14 -0.41 1.17
CA LEU A 56 -11.23 -1.51 0.95
C LEU A 56 -11.03 -2.34 2.23
N SER A 57 -10.91 -3.64 2.04
CA SER A 57 -10.55 -4.59 3.08
C SER A 57 -10.04 -5.88 2.42
N PRO A 58 -8.95 -6.47 2.89
CA PRO A 58 -8.08 -5.99 3.97
C PRO A 58 -7.16 -4.86 3.54
N THR A 59 -6.66 -4.10 4.52
CA THR A 59 -5.72 -2.99 4.31
C THR A 59 -4.49 -3.18 5.19
N LEU A 60 -3.57 -2.22 5.15
CA LEU A 60 -2.40 -2.25 6.03
C LEU A 60 -2.80 -2.39 7.49
N SER A 61 -3.83 -1.66 7.93
CA SER A 61 -4.30 -1.76 9.32
C SER A 61 -4.77 -3.18 9.66
N THR A 62 -5.45 -3.84 8.73
CA THR A 62 -5.89 -5.23 8.91
C THR A 62 -4.68 -6.14 9.15
N LEU A 63 -3.64 -6.00 8.33
CA LEU A 63 -2.43 -6.81 8.46
C LEU A 63 -1.72 -6.53 9.78
N MET A 64 -1.62 -5.26 10.18
CA MET A 64 -0.99 -4.88 11.43
C MET A 64 -1.74 -5.47 12.63
N GLU A 65 -3.06 -5.41 12.61
CA GLU A 65 -3.89 -5.99 13.67
C GLU A 65 -3.68 -7.50 13.78
N LYS A 66 -3.59 -8.19 12.64
CA LYS A 66 -3.31 -9.62 12.64
C LYS A 66 -1.95 -9.95 13.23
N ILE A 67 -0.94 -9.16 12.91
CA ILE A 67 0.40 -9.35 13.49
C ILE A 67 0.37 -9.16 14.99
N ILE A 68 -0.29 -8.10 15.46
CA ILE A 68 -0.42 -7.82 16.90
C ILE A 68 -1.14 -8.96 17.62
N ALA A 69 -2.18 -9.52 17.00
CA ALA A 69 -2.97 -10.61 17.54
C ALA A 69 -2.35 -12.00 17.31
N GLU A 70 -1.18 -12.05 16.69
CA GLU A 70 -0.46 -13.29 16.35
C GLU A 70 -1.31 -14.22 15.47
N GLN A 71 -2.13 -13.63 14.58
CA GLN A 71 -2.94 -14.36 13.63
C GLN A 71 -2.19 -14.56 12.31
N PRO A 72 -2.43 -15.66 11.60
CA PRO A 72 -1.76 -15.91 10.33
C PRO A 72 -2.24 -14.95 9.24
N ILE A 73 -1.33 -14.62 8.32
CA ILE A 73 -1.62 -13.80 7.15
C ILE A 73 -1.32 -14.64 5.92
N ALA A 74 -2.30 -14.74 5.01
CA ALA A 74 -2.09 -15.41 3.74
C ALA A 74 -1.13 -14.61 2.85
N PRO A 75 -0.35 -15.27 1.96
CA PRO A 75 0.65 -14.56 1.15
C PRO A 75 0.14 -13.39 0.33
N ASP A 76 -1.12 -13.47 -0.15
CA ASP A 76 -1.72 -12.41 -0.98
C ASP A 76 -2.66 -11.51 -0.22
N GLU A 77 -2.83 -11.75 1.06
CA GLU A 77 -3.80 -10.99 1.86
C GLU A 77 -3.39 -9.53 1.97
N GLY A 78 -4.31 -8.63 1.64
CA GLY A 78 -4.06 -7.20 1.72
C GLY A 78 -3.27 -6.62 0.55
N ILE A 79 -3.03 -7.39 -0.51
CA ILE A 79 -2.28 -6.92 -1.67
C ILE A 79 -3.22 -6.70 -2.84
N LEU A 80 -3.20 -5.47 -3.37
CA LEU A 80 -3.92 -5.12 -4.59
C LEU A 80 -2.96 -5.17 -5.78
N HIS A 81 -3.48 -5.56 -6.93
CA HIS A 81 -2.70 -5.68 -8.17
C HIS A 81 -3.09 -4.56 -9.11
N HIS A 82 -2.11 -3.71 -9.45
CA HIS A 82 -2.32 -2.61 -10.38
C HIS A 82 -1.99 -3.06 -11.81
N PRO A 83 -2.72 -2.54 -12.83
CA PRO A 83 -2.45 -2.93 -14.23
C PRO A 83 -1.02 -2.69 -14.70
N SER A 84 -0.29 -1.75 -14.09
CA SER A 84 1.12 -1.51 -14.42
C SER A 84 2.06 -2.63 -13.97
N GLY A 85 1.57 -3.57 -13.16
CA GLY A 85 2.39 -4.62 -12.56
C GLY A 85 2.82 -4.32 -11.13
N VAL A 86 2.60 -3.11 -10.66
CA VAL A 86 2.86 -2.74 -9.26
C VAL A 86 1.84 -3.40 -8.35
N HIS A 87 2.31 -3.87 -7.20
CA HIS A 87 1.42 -4.37 -6.14
C HIS A 87 1.33 -3.31 -5.05
N LEU A 88 0.21 -3.25 -4.38
CA LEU A 88 -0.06 -2.23 -3.36
C LEU A 88 -0.67 -2.85 -2.12
N VAL A 89 -0.14 -2.49 -0.96
CA VAL A 89 -0.83 -2.67 0.32
C VAL A 89 -1.54 -1.35 0.62
N PRO A 90 -2.88 -1.31 0.52
CA PRO A 90 -3.62 -0.05 0.67
C PRO A 90 -3.76 0.36 2.12
N ALA A 91 -4.05 1.64 2.34
CA ALA A 91 -4.41 2.16 3.64
C ALA A 91 -5.72 2.92 3.57
N ASN A 92 -6.35 3.08 4.73
CA ASN A 92 -7.55 3.91 4.88
C ASN A 92 -7.58 4.50 6.28
N ILE A 93 -8.68 5.14 6.63
CA ILE A 93 -8.81 5.84 7.92
C ILE A 93 -8.62 4.91 9.12
N GLU A 94 -8.86 3.62 8.98
CA GLU A 94 -8.67 2.66 10.06
C GLU A 94 -7.24 2.61 10.57
N LEU A 95 -6.27 2.97 9.72
CA LEU A 95 -4.87 2.99 10.12
C LEU A 95 -4.63 3.95 11.28
N SER A 96 -5.38 5.04 11.36
CA SER A 96 -5.26 6.02 12.43
C SER A 96 -5.75 5.51 13.79
N LEU A 97 -6.45 4.38 13.79
CA LEU A 97 -7.03 3.80 15.00
C LEU A 97 -6.12 2.76 15.65
N ILE A 98 -5.00 2.42 15.01
CA ILE A 98 -4.08 1.42 15.55
C ILE A 98 -3.14 2.07 16.53
N HIS A 99 -3.08 1.49 17.72
CA HIS A 99 -2.15 1.86 18.76
C HIS A 99 -1.09 0.76 18.88
N ILE A 100 0.14 1.14 18.61
CA ILE A 100 1.27 0.22 18.68
C ILE A 100 2.10 0.53 19.92
#